data_857425ceaf9f8797a0f824c493072960
#
_entry.id   857425ceaf9f8797a0f824c493072960
#
_cell.length_a   1.000
_cell.length_b   1.000
_cell.length_c   1.000
_cell.angle_alpha   90.00
_cell.angle_beta   90.00
_cell.angle_gamma   90.00
#
_symmetry.space_group_name_H-M   'P 1'
#
loop_
_entity.id
_entity.type
_entity.pdbx_description
1 polymer ?
#
loop_
_entity_poly.entity_id
_entity_poly.type
_entity_poly.pdbx_seq_one_letter_code
_entity_poly.pdbx_strand_id
1 'polypeptide(L)'
;MDISDLLAFSVKNKASDLHLSAGLPPMIRVHGDIRRINVPPMDHTQVHDMMYDIMGDGQRKVFEETLECDFSFEIPNLARFRVNAFNHNRGAGGVFRTIPSKILSLEALNCPAIFKEIADTPRGLCLVTGPTGSGKSTTLAAMIDYINDNHFGHVLTVEDPIEFVHQSKKCLINQREVGPHTLSFNNALRAALREDPDVILVGEMRDLETIRLALSAAETGHIVFGTLHTSSAAKTIDRIIDVFPAAEKEMVRSMLSESLRAVISQTLLKTKDEQGRVAAHEIMIGTPAIRNLIREGKIPQMYSAIQTGQNVGMQTLDQNLQDLVKRNVVSANEARSKAANKDNIMG
;
A
#
# COMPACT_ATOMS: atom_id res chain seq x y z
N MET A 1 -16.43 -0.88 -30.94
CA MET A 1 -16.22 -0.52 -29.52
C MET A 1 -14.80 -0.91 -29.23
N ASP A 2 -13.99 0.00 -28.80
CA ASP A 2 -12.61 -0.26 -28.44
C ASP A 2 -12.46 -0.38 -26.91
N ILE A 3 -11.27 -0.74 -26.46
CA ILE A 3 -10.98 -0.90 -25.03
C ILE A 3 -11.11 0.43 -24.26
N SER A 4 -10.80 1.55 -24.90
CA SER A 4 -10.90 2.88 -24.28
C SER A 4 -12.34 3.26 -23.99
N ASP A 5 -13.29 2.92 -24.86
CA ASP A 5 -14.74 3.12 -24.63
C ASP A 5 -15.22 2.33 -23.40
N LEU A 6 -14.80 1.07 -23.27
CA LEU A 6 -15.17 0.20 -22.14
C LEU A 6 -14.57 0.69 -20.82
N LEU A 7 -13.33 1.13 -20.85
CA LEU A 7 -12.66 1.68 -19.67
C LEU A 7 -13.27 3.03 -19.25
N ALA A 8 -13.61 3.90 -20.22
CA ALA A 8 -14.30 5.14 -19.94
C ALA A 8 -15.70 4.89 -19.32
N PHE A 9 -16.42 3.89 -19.82
CA PHE A 9 -17.70 3.46 -19.25
C PHE A 9 -17.52 2.93 -17.82
N SER A 10 -16.48 2.12 -17.57
CA SER A 10 -16.15 1.58 -16.26
C SER A 10 -15.89 2.70 -15.25
N VAL A 11 -15.04 3.67 -15.61
CA VAL A 11 -14.72 4.83 -14.76
C VAL A 11 -15.96 5.69 -14.48
N LYS A 12 -16.76 5.97 -15.50
CA LYS A 12 -18.01 6.75 -15.38
C LYS A 12 -19.00 6.10 -14.39
N ASN A 13 -19.06 4.77 -14.37
CA ASN A 13 -19.92 4.00 -13.48
C ASN A 13 -19.26 3.72 -12.10
N LYS A 14 -18.10 4.32 -11.80
CA LYS A 14 -17.35 4.12 -10.55
C LYS A 14 -17.07 2.64 -10.27
N ALA A 15 -16.84 1.87 -11.32
CA ALA A 15 -16.47 0.48 -11.20
C ALA A 15 -15.04 0.34 -10.67
N SER A 16 -14.82 -0.64 -9.82
CA SER A 16 -13.47 -0.99 -9.35
C SER A 16 -12.68 -1.77 -10.41
N ASP A 17 -13.38 -2.60 -11.16
CA ASP A 17 -12.75 -3.47 -12.16
C ASP A 17 -13.64 -3.60 -13.41
N LEU A 18 -13.02 -3.66 -14.58
CA LEU A 18 -13.61 -4.13 -15.84
C LEU A 18 -13.10 -5.56 -16.10
N HIS A 19 -14.00 -6.45 -16.49
CA HIS A 19 -13.69 -7.83 -16.83
C HIS A 19 -14.03 -8.08 -18.30
N LEU A 20 -13.06 -8.54 -19.07
CA LEU A 20 -13.24 -9.08 -20.42
C LEU A 20 -13.01 -10.59 -20.36
N SER A 21 -13.92 -11.34 -21.00
CA SER A 21 -13.83 -12.81 -21.05
C SER A 21 -14.43 -13.29 -22.37
N ALA A 22 -13.64 -13.98 -23.16
CA ALA A 22 -14.11 -14.55 -24.43
C ALA A 22 -15.40 -15.36 -24.24
N GLY A 23 -16.35 -15.16 -25.11
CA GLY A 23 -17.67 -15.81 -25.09
C GLY A 23 -18.73 -15.10 -24.22
N LEU A 24 -18.39 -14.00 -23.55
CA LEU A 24 -19.29 -13.26 -22.68
C LEU A 24 -19.28 -11.75 -23.00
N PRO A 25 -20.39 -11.02 -22.68
CA PRO A 25 -20.33 -9.57 -22.68
C PRO A 25 -19.32 -9.05 -21.68
N PRO A 26 -18.67 -7.90 -21.90
CA PRO A 26 -17.88 -7.21 -20.89
C PRO A 26 -18.68 -7.00 -19.61
N MET A 27 -18.01 -7.07 -18.47
CA MET A 27 -18.62 -6.90 -17.15
C MET A 27 -17.84 -5.89 -16.33
N ILE A 28 -18.52 -5.18 -15.44
CA ILE A 28 -17.91 -4.26 -14.47
C ILE A 28 -18.25 -4.68 -13.06
N ARG A 29 -17.30 -4.45 -12.13
CA ARG A 29 -17.55 -4.64 -10.70
C ARG A 29 -17.90 -3.31 -10.07
N VAL A 30 -19.11 -3.20 -9.54
CA VAL A 30 -19.61 -1.99 -8.87
C VAL A 30 -20.12 -2.38 -7.47
N HIS A 31 -19.59 -1.75 -6.44
CA HIS A 31 -19.90 -2.05 -5.03
C HIS A 31 -19.73 -3.54 -4.65
N GLY A 32 -18.77 -4.21 -5.28
CA GLY A 32 -18.49 -5.64 -5.05
C GLY A 32 -19.21 -6.60 -6.01
N ASP A 33 -20.29 -6.18 -6.65
CA ASP A 33 -21.09 -7.01 -7.56
C ASP A 33 -20.61 -6.91 -9.00
N ILE A 34 -20.52 -8.05 -9.69
CA ILE A 34 -20.26 -8.09 -11.14
C ILE A 34 -21.55 -7.89 -11.90
N ARG A 35 -21.55 -6.92 -12.80
CA ARG A 35 -22.70 -6.56 -13.67
C ARG A 35 -22.31 -6.59 -15.12
N ARG A 36 -23.15 -7.16 -15.97
CA ARG A 36 -22.96 -7.19 -17.43
C ARG A 36 -23.20 -5.80 -18.02
N ILE A 37 -22.32 -5.42 -18.96
CA ILE A 37 -22.59 -4.28 -19.82
C ILE A 37 -23.56 -4.75 -20.93
N ASN A 38 -24.50 -3.91 -21.30
CA ASN A 38 -25.52 -4.25 -22.30
C ASN A 38 -24.93 -4.10 -23.73
N VAL A 39 -24.02 -5.00 -24.08
CA VAL A 39 -23.39 -5.13 -25.40
C VAL A 39 -23.31 -6.61 -25.75
N PRO A 40 -23.14 -6.97 -27.05
CA PRO A 40 -22.98 -8.36 -27.45
C PRO A 40 -21.80 -9.06 -26.77
N PRO A 41 -21.87 -10.40 -26.60
CA PRO A 41 -20.73 -11.20 -26.22
C PRO A 41 -19.56 -10.99 -27.18
N MET A 42 -18.35 -10.99 -26.67
CA MET A 42 -17.11 -10.84 -27.44
C MET A 42 -16.48 -12.21 -27.64
N ASP A 43 -16.01 -12.48 -28.85
CA ASP A 43 -15.27 -13.71 -29.15
C ASP A 43 -13.79 -13.62 -28.67
N HIS A 44 -13.06 -14.72 -28.84
CA HIS A 44 -11.64 -14.78 -28.47
C HIS A 44 -10.81 -13.70 -29.20
N THR A 45 -11.00 -13.56 -30.49
CA THR A 45 -10.23 -12.63 -31.35
C THR A 45 -10.44 -11.19 -30.90
N GLN A 46 -11.69 -10.81 -30.65
CA GLN A 46 -12.03 -9.46 -30.19
C GLN A 46 -11.39 -9.13 -28.83
N VAL A 47 -11.45 -10.06 -27.87
CA VAL A 47 -10.82 -9.86 -26.55
C VAL A 47 -9.31 -9.84 -26.69
N HIS A 48 -8.72 -10.76 -27.45
CA HIS A 48 -7.29 -10.82 -27.70
C HIS A 48 -6.76 -9.52 -28.32
N ASP A 49 -7.40 -9.03 -29.38
CA ASP A 49 -6.98 -7.81 -30.04
C ASP A 49 -7.06 -6.59 -29.11
N MET A 50 -8.12 -6.48 -28.31
CA MET A 50 -8.22 -5.42 -27.29
C MET A 50 -7.10 -5.47 -26.26
N MET A 51 -6.67 -6.68 -25.84
CA MET A 51 -5.53 -6.84 -24.93
C MET A 51 -4.23 -6.43 -25.60
N TYR A 52 -4.05 -6.81 -26.87
CA TYR A 52 -2.86 -6.49 -27.65
C TYR A 52 -2.72 -4.99 -27.94
N ASP A 53 -3.83 -4.27 -28.15
CA ASP A 53 -3.82 -2.83 -28.44
C ASP A 53 -3.20 -2.00 -27.30
N ILE A 54 -3.26 -2.50 -26.06
CA ILE A 54 -2.72 -1.81 -24.87
C ILE A 54 -1.37 -2.38 -24.42
N MET A 55 -0.88 -3.43 -25.05
CA MET A 55 0.40 -4.08 -24.72
C MET A 55 1.53 -3.53 -25.60
N GLY A 56 2.66 -3.22 -24.96
CA GLY A 56 3.94 -3.04 -25.66
C GLY A 56 4.55 -4.38 -26.11
N ASP A 57 5.54 -4.32 -27.00
CA ASP A 57 6.14 -5.53 -27.59
C ASP A 57 6.67 -6.53 -26.56
N GLY A 58 7.29 -6.03 -25.48
CA GLY A 58 7.77 -6.89 -24.40
C GLY A 58 6.65 -7.61 -23.65
N GLN A 59 5.52 -6.93 -23.42
CA GLN A 59 4.34 -7.50 -22.76
C GLN A 59 3.64 -8.53 -23.65
N ARG A 60 3.53 -8.25 -24.96
CA ARG A 60 3.00 -9.20 -25.93
C ARG A 60 3.82 -10.49 -25.95
N LYS A 61 5.14 -10.36 -25.98
CA LYS A 61 6.05 -11.52 -25.93
C LYS A 61 5.84 -12.35 -24.67
N VAL A 62 5.77 -11.71 -23.49
CA VAL A 62 5.50 -12.40 -22.23
C VAL A 62 4.16 -13.11 -22.29
N PHE A 63 3.11 -12.43 -22.75
CA PHE A 63 1.77 -13.03 -22.84
C PHE A 63 1.71 -14.24 -23.78
N GLU A 64 2.42 -14.19 -24.90
CA GLU A 64 2.50 -15.34 -25.82
C GLU A 64 3.29 -16.52 -25.24
N GLU A 65 4.36 -16.26 -24.50
CA GLU A 65 5.23 -17.30 -23.92
C GLU A 65 4.65 -17.92 -22.65
N THR A 66 3.99 -17.12 -21.81
CA THR A 66 3.53 -17.56 -20.48
C THR A 66 2.02 -17.72 -20.35
N LEU A 67 1.24 -17.25 -21.33
CA LEU A 67 -0.23 -17.26 -21.39
C LEU A 67 -0.90 -16.33 -20.37
N GLU A 68 -0.12 -15.52 -19.67
CA GLU A 68 -0.56 -14.51 -18.72
C GLU A 68 0.43 -13.34 -18.66
N CYS A 69 -0.07 -12.14 -18.36
CA CYS A 69 0.76 -10.95 -18.24
C CYS A 69 0.12 -9.93 -17.31
N ASP A 70 0.89 -9.47 -16.31
CA ASP A 70 0.53 -8.34 -15.46
C ASP A 70 1.25 -7.09 -15.94
N PHE A 71 0.52 -5.99 -16.07
CA PHE A 71 1.09 -4.69 -16.42
C PHE A 71 0.16 -3.55 -15.99
N SER A 72 0.64 -2.33 -16.11
CA SER A 72 -0.18 -1.13 -15.94
C SER A 72 -0.05 -0.21 -17.15
N PHE A 73 -1.10 0.55 -17.43
CA PHE A 73 -1.08 1.59 -18.44
C PHE A 73 -2.01 2.74 -18.06
N GLU A 74 -1.83 3.87 -18.70
CA GLU A 74 -2.60 5.08 -18.45
C GLU A 74 -3.28 5.56 -19.72
N ILE A 75 -4.55 5.93 -19.59
CA ILE A 75 -5.26 6.70 -20.61
C ILE A 75 -5.26 8.16 -20.15
N PRO A 76 -4.57 9.08 -20.86
CA PRO A 76 -4.51 10.49 -20.48
C PRO A 76 -5.91 11.08 -20.25
N ASN A 77 -6.06 11.85 -19.17
CA ASN A 77 -7.31 12.48 -18.75
C ASN A 77 -8.45 11.52 -18.35
N LEU A 78 -8.21 10.23 -18.29
CA LEU A 78 -9.20 9.25 -17.84
C LEU A 78 -8.80 8.59 -16.52
N ALA A 79 -7.86 7.68 -16.54
CA ALA A 79 -7.36 6.96 -15.37
C ALA A 79 -6.13 6.12 -15.72
N ARG A 80 -5.43 5.65 -14.68
CA ARG A 80 -4.46 4.58 -14.78
C ARG A 80 -5.13 3.25 -14.44
N PHE A 81 -4.69 2.18 -15.09
CA PHE A 81 -5.26 0.84 -14.93
C PHE A 81 -4.15 -0.17 -14.66
N ARG A 82 -4.38 -1.05 -13.69
CA ARG A 82 -3.61 -2.29 -13.54
C ARG A 82 -4.35 -3.39 -14.28
N VAL A 83 -3.65 -4.10 -15.13
CA VAL A 83 -4.22 -5.14 -16.01
C VAL A 83 -3.58 -6.49 -15.71
N ASN A 84 -4.41 -7.50 -15.56
CA ASN A 84 -4.01 -8.89 -15.65
C ASN A 84 -4.66 -9.48 -16.91
N ALA A 85 -3.83 -9.84 -17.87
CA ALA A 85 -4.24 -10.57 -19.08
C ALA A 85 -3.96 -12.05 -18.90
N PHE A 86 -4.87 -12.91 -19.33
CA PHE A 86 -4.73 -14.36 -19.18
C PHE A 86 -5.52 -15.11 -20.27
N ASN A 87 -5.19 -16.40 -20.44
CA ASN A 87 -5.97 -17.31 -21.26
C ASN A 87 -6.79 -18.27 -20.40
N HIS A 88 -7.98 -18.61 -20.85
CA HIS A 88 -8.86 -19.59 -20.23
C HIS A 88 -9.52 -20.48 -21.29
N ASN A 89 -10.36 -21.45 -20.87
CA ASN A 89 -10.94 -22.46 -21.75
C ASN A 89 -11.75 -21.92 -22.96
N ARG A 90 -12.26 -20.70 -22.90
CA ARG A 90 -12.98 -20.06 -24.01
C ARG A 90 -12.11 -19.13 -24.86
N GLY A 91 -10.90 -18.80 -24.40
CA GLY A 91 -9.98 -17.91 -25.10
C GLY A 91 -9.33 -16.88 -24.18
N ALA A 92 -9.07 -15.69 -24.71
CA ALA A 92 -8.44 -14.61 -23.96
C ALA A 92 -9.40 -13.98 -22.93
N GLY A 93 -8.82 -13.50 -21.84
CA GLY A 93 -9.49 -12.73 -20.81
C GLY A 93 -8.60 -11.63 -20.26
N GLY A 94 -9.21 -10.66 -19.61
CA GLY A 94 -8.49 -9.58 -18.95
C GLY A 94 -9.30 -8.94 -17.82
N VAL A 95 -8.61 -8.57 -16.76
CA VAL A 95 -9.16 -7.80 -15.65
C VAL A 95 -8.43 -6.48 -15.57
N PHE A 96 -9.18 -5.39 -15.57
CA PHE A 96 -8.67 -4.02 -15.53
C PHE A 96 -9.12 -3.37 -14.23
N ARG A 97 -8.21 -3.19 -13.30
CA ARG A 97 -8.48 -2.45 -12.07
C ARG A 97 -8.23 -0.98 -12.28
N THR A 98 -9.25 -0.16 -12.02
CA THR A 98 -9.10 1.30 -12.05
C THR A 98 -8.26 1.75 -10.85
N ILE A 99 -7.18 2.46 -11.12
CA ILE A 99 -6.32 3.08 -10.10
C ILE A 99 -6.84 4.51 -9.88
N PRO A 100 -7.18 4.88 -8.62
CA PRO A 100 -7.66 6.21 -8.33
C PRO A 100 -6.66 7.29 -8.74
N SER A 101 -7.12 8.30 -9.49
CA SER A 101 -6.29 9.44 -9.89
C SER A 101 -6.16 10.50 -8.80
N LYS A 102 -7.06 10.49 -7.81
CA LYS A 102 -7.09 11.48 -6.73
C LYS A 102 -6.48 10.92 -5.46
N ILE A 103 -5.42 11.56 -5.00
CA ILE A 103 -4.83 11.32 -3.68
C ILE A 103 -5.66 12.08 -2.64
N LEU A 104 -6.11 11.37 -1.60
CA LEU A 104 -6.82 11.98 -0.48
C LEU A 104 -5.82 12.53 0.53
N SER A 105 -6.14 13.66 1.15
CA SER A 105 -5.31 14.21 2.22
C SER A 105 -5.40 13.38 3.51
N LEU A 106 -4.44 13.55 4.41
CA LEU A 106 -4.47 12.92 5.74
C LEU A 106 -5.73 13.29 6.52
N GLU A 107 -6.22 14.53 6.39
CA GLU A 107 -7.46 15.01 6.99
C GLU A 107 -8.69 14.30 6.41
N ALA A 108 -8.73 14.16 5.08
CA ALA A 108 -9.85 13.48 4.39
C ALA A 108 -9.92 11.98 4.75
N LEU A 109 -8.78 11.39 5.10
CA LEU A 109 -8.68 10.01 5.59
C LEU A 109 -8.94 9.90 7.10
N ASN A 110 -9.16 11.01 7.81
CA ASN A 110 -9.26 11.07 9.27
C ASN A 110 -8.04 10.46 9.98
N CYS A 111 -6.85 10.63 9.41
CA CYS A 111 -5.62 10.17 10.03
C CYS A 111 -5.30 11.00 11.28
N PRO A 112 -4.80 10.37 12.36
CA PRO A 112 -4.32 11.09 13.55
C PRO A 112 -3.24 12.13 13.21
N ALA A 113 -3.17 13.22 13.98
CA ALA A 113 -2.22 14.30 13.75
C ALA A 113 -0.76 13.84 13.75
N ILE A 114 -0.44 12.79 14.52
CA ILE A 114 0.90 12.19 14.59
C ILE A 114 1.43 11.75 13.22
N PHE A 115 0.57 11.47 12.22
CA PHE A 115 1.01 11.08 10.87
C PHE A 115 1.77 12.21 10.17
N LYS A 116 1.41 13.48 10.44
CA LYS A 116 2.16 14.64 9.94
C LYS A 116 3.53 14.74 10.60
N GLU A 117 3.58 14.56 11.92
CA GLU A 117 4.84 14.58 12.67
C GLU A 117 5.79 13.46 12.20
N ILE A 118 5.26 12.27 11.91
CA ILE A 118 6.02 11.17 11.33
C ILE A 118 6.53 11.56 9.93
N ALA A 119 5.68 12.16 9.10
CA ALA A 119 6.05 12.59 7.75
C ALA A 119 7.10 13.70 7.74
N ASP A 120 7.12 14.56 8.77
CA ASP A 120 8.10 15.63 8.95
C ASP A 120 9.44 15.14 9.52
N THR A 121 9.55 13.86 9.88
CA THR A 121 10.80 13.30 10.41
C THR A 121 11.88 13.30 9.35
N PRO A 122 13.08 13.82 9.63
CA PRO A 122 14.10 14.01 8.57
C PRO A 122 14.79 12.71 8.15
N ARG A 123 14.79 11.67 8.98
CA ARG A 123 15.45 10.39 8.70
C ARG A 123 14.90 9.27 9.58
N GLY A 124 15.08 8.06 9.12
CA GLY A 124 14.72 6.83 9.83
C GLY A 124 13.73 5.99 9.05
N LEU A 125 13.19 4.96 9.68
CA LEU A 125 12.28 4.00 9.07
C LEU A 125 10.87 4.18 9.62
N CYS A 126 9.91 4.36 8.74
CA CYS A 126 8.49 4.38 9.03
C CYS A 126 7.79 3.24 8.26
N LEU A 127 7.05 2.40 8.94
CA LEU A 127 6.38 1.25 8.35
C LEU A 127 4.87 1.39 8.45
N VAL A 128 4.18 1.16 7.33
CA VAL A 128 2.73 1.05 7.28
C VAL A 128 2.37 -0.39 6.95
N THR A 129 1.69 -1.05 7.86
CA THR A 129 1.44 -2.49 7.78
C THR A 129 -0.05 -2.83 7.86
N GLY A 130 -0.39 -4.05 7.52
CA GLY A 130 -1.76 -4.55 7.52
C GLY A 130 -2.01 -5.52 6.38
N PRO A 131 -3.12 -6.26 6.41
CA PRO A 131 -3.47 -7.20 5.35
C PRO A 131 -3.68 -6.51 4.00
N THR A 132 -3.72 -7.30 2.94
CA THR A 132 -4.10 -6.80 1.61
C THR A 132 -5.46 -6.14 1.67
N GLY A 133 -5.60 -4.97 1.05
CA GLY A 133 -6.84 -4.19 1.05
C GLY A 133 -7.11 -3.39 2.33
N SER A 134 -6.14 -3.28 3.25
CA SER A 134 -6.29 -2.46 4.46
C SER A 134 -6.07 -0.95 4.24
N GLY A 135 -5.76 -0.52 3.03
CA GLY A 135 -5.59 0.90 2.69
C GLY A 135 -4.17 1.45 2.89
N LYS A 136 -3.15 0.58 3.01
CA LYS A 136 -1.74 1.01 3.20
C LYS A 136 -1.28 2.00 2.14
N SER A 137 -1.48 1.67 0.87
CA SER A 137 -1.08 2.50 -0.27
C SER A 137 -1.77 3.86 -0.26
N THR A 138 -3.04 3.90 0.13
CA THR A 138 -3.82 5.14 0.26
C THR A 138 -3.24 6.03 1.36
N THR A 139 -2.93 5.46 2.51
CA THR A 139 -2.32 6.18 3.65
C THR A 139 -0.93 6.69 3.30
N LEU A 140 -0.08 5.85 2.68
CA LEU A 140 1.25 6.26 2.25
C LEU A 140 1.19 7.35 1.17
N ALA A 141 0.28 7.23 0.20
CA ALA A 141 0.09 8.27 -0.82
C ALA A 141 -0.28 9.62 -0.16
N ALA A 142 -1.15 9.61 0.85
CA ALA A 142 -1.50 10.81 1.61
C ALA A 142 -0.31 11.40 2.38
N MET A 143 0.54 10.55 2.97
CA MET A 143 1.76 11.01 3.66
C MET A 143 2.78 11.59 2.69
N ILE A 144 3.00 10.96 1.54
CA ILE A 144 3.88 11.47 0.48
C ILE A 144 3.34 12.79 -0.09
N ASP A 145 2.03 12.88 -0.31
CA ASP A 145 1.42 14.11 -0.81
C ASP A 145 1.55 15.27 0.20
N TYR A 146 1.41 14.98 1.50
CA TYR A 146 1.69 15.94 2.57
C TYR A 146 3.15 16.43 2.53
N ILE A 147 4.13 15.54 2.36
CA ILE A 147 5.54 15.91 2.21
C ILE A 147 5.72 16.78 0.96
N ASN A 148 5.12 16.39 -0.16
CA ASN A 148 5.18 17.09 -1.44
C ASN A 148 4.61 18.53 -1.36
N ASP A 149 3.61 18.76 -0.51
CA ASP A 149 3.03 20.09 -0.28
C ASP A 149 3.86 20.98 0.65
N ASN A 150 4.64 20.38 1.57
CA ASN A 150 5.24 21.11 2.68
C ASN A 150 6.78 21.19 2.64
N HIS A 151 7.46 20.27 1.96
CA HIS A 151 8.91 20.18 1.93
C HIS A 151 9.48 20.41 0.54
N PHE A 152 10.72 20.89 0.49
CA PHE A 152 11.52 21.02 -0.74
C PHE A 152 12.57 19.90 -0.74
N GLY A 153 12.25 18.79 -1.34
CA GLY A 153 13.13 17.61 -1.35
C GLY A 153 12.91 16.74 -2.57
N HIS A 154 13.64 15.62 -2.61
CA HIS A 154 13.50 14.60 -3.63
C HIS A 154 12.88 13.35 -3.01
N VAL A 155 11.70 12.98 -3.50
CA VAL A 155 10.99 11.74 -3.14
C VAL A 155 11.21 10.72 -4.24
N LEU A 156 11.78 9.59 -3.90
CA LEU A 156 11.95 8.45 -4.79
C LEU A 156 11.06 7.29 -4.31
N THR A 157 10.24 6.75 -5.20
CA THR A 157 9.44 5.56 -4.90
C THR A 157 9.87 4.37 -5.74
N VAL A 158 9.80 3.17 -5.16
CA VAL A 158 9.98 1.89 -5.86
C VAL A 158 8.76 1.04 -5.55
N GLU A 159 7.97 0.74 -6.57
CA GLU A 159 6.65 0.14 -6.43
C GLU A 159 6.44 -1.02 -7.43
N ASP A 160 5.53 -1.92 -7.09
CA ASP A 160 5.17 -3.06 -7.95
C ASP A 160 3.67 -3.42 -7.79
N PRO A 161 2.80 -2.76 -8.56
CA PRO A 161 3.00 -1.57 -9.42
C PRO A 161 2.82 -0.23 -8.68
N ILE A 162 2.97 0.89 -9.40
CA ILE A 162 2.57 2.22 -8.93
C ILE A 162 1.04 2.26 -8.77
N GLU A 163 0.57 2.53 -7.54
CA GLU A 163 -0.87 2.61 -7.25
C GLU A 163 -1.42 4.03 -7.27
N PHE A 164 -0.59 5.04 -7.01
CA PHE A 164 -0.96 6.45 -7.08
C PHE A 164 0.12 7.24 -7.80
N VAL A 165 -0.26 8.03 -8.79
CA VAL A 165 0.68 8.90 -9.50
C VAL A 165 0.71 10.25 -8.82
N HIS A 166 1.90 10.64 -8.35
CA HIS A 166 2.14 11.93 -7.75
C HIS A 166 2.63 12.95 -8.78
N GLN A 167 2.05 14.14 -8.75
CA GLN A 167 2.59 15.29 -9.47
C GLN A 167 3.60 16.00 -8.58
N SER A 168 4.79 16.33 -9.10
CA SER A 168 5.75 17.14 -8.37
C SER A 168 5.17 18.51 -8.07
N LYS A 169 5.16 18.89 -6.78
CA LYS A 169 4.71 20.21 -6.29
C LYS A 169 5.92 20.97 -5.76
N LYS A 170 6.17 20.94 -4.44
CA LYS A 170 7.41 21.47 -3.85
C LYS A 170 8.56 20.47 -3.95
N CYS A 171 8.25 19.18 -3.89
CA CYS A 171 9.24 18.12 -4.08
C CYS A 171 9.40 17.75 -5.55
N LEU A 172 10.61 17.31 -5.90
CA LEU A 172 10.82 16.44 -7.06
C LEU A 172 10.35 15.04 -6.69
N ILE A 173 9.43 14.46 -7.45
CA ILE A 173 8.99 13.07 -7.24
C ILE A 173 9.33 12.22 -8.44
N ASN A 174 10.10 11.17 -8.20
CA ASN A 174 10.44 10.14 -9.18
C ASN A 174 9.87 8.80 -8.71
N GLN A 175 8.93 8.25 -9.47
CA GLN A 175 8.30 6.97 -9.18
C GLN A 175 8.83 5.89 -10.14
N ARG A 176 9.36 4.81 -9.58
CA ARG A 176 9.92 3.69 -10.34
C ARG A 176 9.09 2.45 -10.13
N GLU A 177 8.53 1.91 -11.20
CA GLU A 177 7.78 0.66 -11.19
C GLU A 177 8.69 -0.50 -11.59
N VAL A 178 8.61 -1.61 -10.86
CA VAL A 178 9.31 -2.85 -11.23
C VAL A 178 8.74 -3.38 -12.54
N GLY A 179 9.63 -3.78 -13.45
CA GLY A 179 9.32 -4.14 -14.82
C GLY A 179 9.58 -2.98 -15.77
N PRO A 180 8.71 -1.97 -15.86
CA PRO A 180 8.89 -0.86 -16.81
C PRO A 180 10.10 0.04 -16.53
N HIS A 181 10.45 0.30 -15.25
CA HIS A 181 11.42 1.31 -14.89
C HIS A 181 12.63 0.76 -14.14
N THR A 182 12.57 -0.46 -13.65
CA THR A 182 13.65 -1.16 -12.97
C THR A 182 13.42 -2.66 -13.03
N LEU A 183 14.49 -3.46 -13.00
CA LEU A 183 14.37 -4.92 -13.06
C LEU A 183 13.98 -5.56 -11.73
N SER A 184 14.22 -4.88 -10.61
CA SER A 184 13.87 -5.38 -9.27
C SER A 184 13.88 -4.27 -8.22
N PHE A 185 13.24 -4.51 -7.07
CA PHE A 185 13.36 -3.65 -5.89
C PHE A 185 14.81 -3.44 -5.49
N ASN A 186 15.60 -4.49 -5.45
CA ASN A 186 17.00 -4.44 -5.01
C ASN A 186 17.86 -3.58 -5.93
N ASN A 187 17.69 -3.70 -7.24
CA ASN A 187 18.42 -2.86 -8.20
C ASN A 187 18.06 -1.39 -8.04
N ALA A 188 16.76 -1.10 -7.89
CA ALA A 188 16.29 0.27 -7.70
C ALA A 188 16.79 0.87 -6.39
N LEU A 189 16.73 0.13 -5.27
CA LEU A 189 17.17 0.62 -3.96
C LEU A 189 18.68 0.84 -3.91
N ARG A 190 19.48 -0.04 -4.53
CA ARG A 190 20.93 0.18 -4.65
C ARG A 190 21.26 1.43 -5.46
N ALA A 191 20.50 1.70 -6.52
CA ALA A 191 20.65 2.92 -7.31
C ALA A 191 20.19 4.16 -6.55
N ALA A 192 19.09 4.04 -5.80
CA ALA A 192 18.44 5.12 -5.06
C ALA A 192 19.42 5.91 -4.18
N LEU A 193 20.35 5.23 -3.50
CA LEU A 193 21.36 5.87 -2.64
C LEU A 193 22.32 6.81 -3.40
N ARG A 194 22.32 6.78 -4.73
CA ARG A 194 23.12 7.66 -5.60
C ARG A 194 22.26 8.64 -6.42
N GLU A 195 20.97 8.62 -6.20
CA GLU A 195 20.00 9.48 -6.90
C GLU A 195 19.62 10.73 -6.09
N ASP A 196 20.35 10.99 -4.99
CA ASP A 196 20.17 12.13 -4.09
C ASP A 196 18.71 12.25 -3.53
N PRO A 197 18.11 11.18 -3.01
CA PRO A 197 16.79 11.27 -2.42
C PRO A 197 16.86 11.76 -0.97
N ASP A 198 15.85 12.50 -0.53
CA ASP A 198 15.57 12.79 0.87
C ASP A 198 14.60 11.77 1.45
N VAL A 199 13.64 11.34 0.63
CA VAL A 199 12.56 10.41 1.00
C VAL A 199 12.57 9.23 0.04
N ILE A 200 12.54 8.01 0.59
CA ILE A 200 12.44 6.78 -0.18
C ILE A 200 11.18 6.02 0.24
N LEU A 201 10.32 5.69 -0.71
CA LEU A 201 9.18 4.78 -0.51
C LEU A 201 9.52 3.42 -1.13
N VAL A 202 9.49 2.37 -0.30
CA VAL A 202 9.60 0.98 -0.72
C VAL A 202 8.21 0.36 -0.68
N GLY A 203 7.61 0.12 -1.83
CA GLY A 203 6.22 -0.32 -1.96
C GLY A 203 5.90 -1.57 -1.16
N GLU A 204 6.83 -2.53 -1.10
CA GLU A 204 6.72 -3.71 -0.24
C GLU A 204 8.10 -4.28 0.15
N MET A 205 8.25 -4.60 1.43
CA MET A 205 9.49 -5.19 1.99
C MET A 205 9.28 -6.71 2.17
N ARG A 206 9.52 -7.49 1.10
CA ARG A 206 9.24 -8.93 1.07
C ARG A 206 10.41 -9.80 1.48
N ASP A 207 11.61 -9.43 1.07
CA ASP A 207 12.81 -10.26 1.18
C ASP A 207 13.90 -9.59 2.02
N LEU A 208 14.85 -10.41 2.46
CA LEU A 208 15.96 -10.01 3.31
C LEU A 208 16.77 -8.86 2.70
N GLU A 209 17.06 -8.91 1.41
CA GLU A 209 17.91 -7.91 0.75
C GLU A 209 17.22 -6.55 0.68
N THR A 210 15.92 -6.52 0.32
CA THR A 210 15.11 -5.30 0.32
C THR A 210 15.06 -4.68 1.72
N ILE A 211 14.85 -5.49 2.76
CA ILE A 211 14.82 -5.02 4.16
C ILE A 211 16.18 -4.48 4.57
N ARG A 212 17.27 -5.16 4.23
CA ARG A 212 18.64 -4.72 4.52
C ARG A 212 18.95 -3.36 3.88
N LEU A 213 18.61 -3.20 2.61
CA LEU A 213 18.80 -1.93 1.89
C LEU A 213 17.98 -0.79 2.45
N ALA A 214 16.72 -1.06 2.84
CA ALA A 214 15.84 -0.07 3.48
C ALA A 214 16.40 0.37 4.85
N LEU A 215 16.85 -0.56 5.68
CA LEU A 215 17.50 -0.25 6.97
C LEU A 215 18.77 0.59 6.77
N SER A 216 19.61 0.21 5.81
CA SER A 216 20.86 0.96 5.51
C SER A 216 20.54 2.38 5.04
N ALA A 217 19.55 2.57 4.20
CA ALA A 217 19.11 3.90 3.77
C ALA A 217 18.59 4.75 4.94
N ALA A 218 17.80 4.14 5.85
CA ALA A 218 17.27 4.82 7.03
C ALA A 218 18.39 5.24 8.02
N GLU A 219 19.45 4.45 8.15
CA GLU A 219 20.60 4.80 8.99
C GLU A 219 21.46 5.93 8.37
N THR A 220 21.56 5.97 7.05
CA THR A 220 22.44 6.90 6.33
C THR A 220 21.83 8.26 6.03
N GLY A 221 20.70 8.60 6.64
CA GLY A 221 20.18 9.96 6.63
C GLY A 221 18.90 10.17 5.82
N HIS A 222 18.29 9.12 5.27
CA HIS A 222 17.04 9.17 4.53
C HIS A 222 15.85 8.86 5.42
N ILE A 223 14.69 9.47 5.16
CA ILE A 223 13.42 8.94 5.67
C ILE A 223 12.93 7.86 4.70
N VAL A 224 12.72 6.67 5.21
CA VAL A 224 12.30 5.50 4.43
C VAL A 224 10.91 5.08 4.89
N PHE A 225 9.98 5.05 3.96
CA PHE A 225 8.65 4.47 4.15
C PHE A 225 8.61 3.09 3.52
N GLY A 226 8.05 2.12 4.21
CA GLY A 226 7.90 0.76 3.69
C GLY A 226 6.60 0.11 4.12
N THR A 227 6.22 -0.98 3.44
CA THR A 227 5.05 -1.78 3.82
C THR A 227 5.40 -3.22 4.11
N LEU A 228 4.62 -3.81 5.01
CA LEU A 228 4.57 -5.26 5.27
C LEU A 228 3.11 -5.68 5.46
N HIS A 229 2.85 -6.99 5.40
CA HIS A 229 1.51 -7.56 5.57
C HIS A 229 1.22 -8.04 7.01
N THR A 230 1.96 -7.57 7.97
CA THR A 230 1.77 -7.90 9.38
C THR A 230 0.60 -7.14 10.01
N SER A 231 -0.01 -7.72 11.04
CA SER A 231 -1.24 -7.23 11.66
C SER A 231 -1.05 -6.43 12.95
N SER A 232 0.21 -6.26 13.41
CA SER A 232 0.54 -5.46 14.59
C SER A 232 1.97 -4.95 14.52
N ALA A 233 2.28 -3.92 15.32
CA ALA A 233 3.63 -3.37 15.41
C ALA A 233 4.63 -4.42 15.92
N ALA A 234 4.28 -5.16 16.97
CA ALA A 234 5.13 -6.22 17.52
C ALA A 234 5.45 -7.30 16.47
N LYS A 235 4.43 -7.80 15.75
CA LYS A 235 4.62 -8.79 14.67
C LYS A 235 5.45 -8.23 13.53
N THR A 236 5.39 -6.93 13.27
CA THR A 236 6.22 -6.26 12.25
C THR A 236 7.69 -6.32 12.62
N ILE A 237 8.03 -6.01 13.87
CA ILE A 237 9.39 -6.08 14.37
C ILE A 237 9.92 -7.51 14.32
N ASP A 238 9.16 -8.49 14.80
CA ASP A 238 9.51 -9.90 14.72
C ASP A 238 9.75 -10.33 13.28
N ARG A 239 8.86 -9.96 12.35
CA ARG A 239 8.98 -10.33 10.93
C ARG A 239 10.26 -9.79 10.30
N ILE A 240 10.63 -8.55 10.60
CA ILE A 240 11.87 -7.95 10.08
C ILE A 240 13.09 -8.70 10.61
N ILE A 241 13.12 -9.00 11.90
CA ILE A 241 14.26 -9.69 12.53
C ILE A 241 14.35 -11.15 12.03
N ASP A 242 13.22 -11.82 11.87
CA ASP A 242 13.17 -13.24 11.56
C ASP A 242 13.59 -13.62 10.14
N VAL A 243 13.58 -12.68 9.20
CA VAL A 243 14.09 -12.97 7.85
C VAL A 243 15.63 -13.06 7.81
N PHE A 244 16.32 -12.58 8.84
CA PHE A 244 17.78 -12.60 8.90
C PHE A 244 18.30 -13.89 9.54
N PRO A 245 19.49 -14.35 9.11
CA PRO A 245 20.19 -15.44 9.77
C PRO A 245 20.44 -15.16 11.26
N ALA A 246 20.49 -16.21 12.06
CA ALA A 246 20.66 -16.08 13.53
C ALA A 246 21.89 -15.24 13.92
N ALA A 247 22.99 -15.39 13.18
CA ALA A 247 24.23 -14.64 13.42
C ALA A 247 24.09 -13.11 13.20
N GLU A 248 23.11 -12.68 12.42
CA GLU A 248 22.89 -11.26 12.10
C GLU A 248 21.79 -10.60 12.96
N LYS A 249 20.97 -11.37 13.65
CA LYS A 249 19.77 -10.86 14.35
C LYS A 249 20.10 -9.79 15.38
N GLU A 250 21.19 -9.91 16.10
CA GLU A 250 21.60 -8.90 17.10
C GLU A 250 21.96 -7.57 16.42
N MET A 251 22.72 -7.62 15.33
CA MET A 251 23.04 -6.44 14.53
C MET A 251 21.78 -5.79 13.96
N VAL A 252 20.85 -6.58 13.43
CA VAL A 252 19.58 -6.08 12.87
C VAL A 252 18.71 -5.42 13.95
N ARG A 253 18.64 -5.99 15.17
CA ARG A 253 17.96 -5.36 16.30
C ARG A 253 18.56 -3.99 16.63
N SER A 254 19.90 -3.91 16.63
CA SER A 254 20.60 -2.64 16.86
C SER A 254 20.25 -1.61 15.78
N MET A 255 20.40 -1.97 14.52
CA MET A 255 20.07 -1.10 13.38
C MET A 255 18.62 -0.63 13.43
N LEU A 256 17.69 -1.56 13.66
CA LEU A 256 16.26 -1.25 13.72
C LEU A 256 15.93 -0.36 14.91
N SER A 257 16.53 -0.60 16.09
CA SER A 257 16.34 0.23 17.27
C SER A 257 16.76 1.68 17.06
N GLU A 258 17.82 1.92 16.29
CA GLU A 258 18.31 3.28 15.97
C GLU A 258 17.48 3.96 14.88
N SER A 259 17.06 3.19 13.87
CA SER A 259 16.43 3.73 12.66
C SER A 259 14.93 3.91 12.80
N LEU A 260 14.24 3.08 13.60
CA LEU A 260 12.78 3.07 13.65
C LEU A 260 12.21 4.38 14.18
N ARG A 261 11.27 4.95 13.44
CA ARG A 261 10.49 6.14 13.83
C ARG A 261 9.07 5.78 14.20
N ALA A 262 8.40 4.98 13.35
CA ALA A 262 7.04 4.56 13.61
C ALA A 262 6.69 3.24 12.92
N VAL A 263 5.74 2.52 13.50
CA VAL A 263 4.98 1.45 12.84
C VAL A 263 3.50 1.77 12.97
N ILE A 264 2.82 1.86 11.83
CA ILE A 264 1.39 2.09 11.73
C ILE A 264 0.76 0.82 11.18
N SER A 265 0.09 0.05 12.02
CA SER A 265 -0.66 -1.13 11.59
C SER A 265 -2.11 -0.76 11.37
N GLN A 266 -2.64 -1.06 10.18
CA GLN A 266 -3.91 -0.55 9.70
C GLN A 266 -4.87 -1.66 9.30
N THR A 267 -6.14 -1.49 9.64
CA THR A 267 -7.25 -2.30 9.14
C THR A 267 -8.42 -1.39 8.73
N LEU A 268 -9.25 -1.86 7.79
CA LEU A 268 -10.46 -1.15 7.36
C LEU A 268 -11.69 -1.78 7.98
N LEU A 269 -12.62 -0.91 8.41
CA LEU A 269 -13.95 -1.27 8.92
C LEU A 269 -15.03 -0.58 8.08
N LYS A 270 -16.20 -1.21 8.00
CA LYS A 270 -17.40 -0.56 7.44
C LYS A 270 -17.86 0.54 8.39
N THR A 271 -18.22 1.68 7.84
CA THR A 271 -18.89 2.74 8.61
C THR A 271 -20.27 2.26 9.06
N LYS A 272 -20.79 2.85 10.15
CA LYS A 272 -22.08 2.43 10.73
C LYS A 272 -23.25 2.62 9.78
N ASP A 273 -23.17 3.61 8.89
CA ASP A 273 -24.17 3.87 7.82
C ASP A 273 -23.99 2.96 6.59
N GLU A 274 -22.97 2.08 6.61
CA GLU A 274 -22.61 1.18 5.51
C GLU A 274 -22.29 1.87 4.17
N GLN A 275 -22.09 3.19 4.16
CA GLN A 275 -21.82 3.96 2.94
C GLN A 275 -20.32 4.04 2.60
N GLY A 276 -19.45 3.62 3.51
CA GLY A 276 -18.01 3.72 3.30
C GLY A 276 -17.20 2.82 4.22
N ARG A 277 -15.91 3.11 4.25
CA ARG A 277 -14.95 2.44 5.14
C ARG A 277 -14.10 3.47 5.87
N VAL A 278 -13.71 3.15 7.08
CA VAL A 278 -12.79 3.93 7.90
C VAL A 278 -11.62 3.05 8.32
N ALA A 279 -10.44 3.65 8.41
CA ALA A 279 -9.26 2.97 8.91
C ALA A 279 -9.19 3.02 10.44
N ALA A 280 -8.83 1.89 11.06
CA ALA A 280 -8.36 1.84 12.43
C ALA A 280 -6.87 1.52 12.46
N HIS A 281 -6.16 2.16 13.39
CA HIS A 281 -4.71 2.12 13.45
C HIS A 281 -4.21 1.70 14.83
N GLU A 282 -3.24 0.79 14.85
CA GLU A 282 -2.27 0.67 15.94
C GLU A 282 -1.06 1.54 15.57
N ILE A 283 -0.61 2.40 16.47
CA ILE A 283 0.49 3.32 16.22
C ILE A 283 1.55 3.12 17.30
N MET A 284 2.74 2.72 16.88
CA MET A 284 3.94 2.61 17.71
C MET A 284 4.96 3.64 17.25
N ILE A 285 5.47 4.43 18.19
CA ILE A 285 6.51 5.44 17.96
C ILE A 285 7.84 4.95 18.52
N GLY A 286 8.93 5.19 17.81
CA GLY A 286 10.29 4.80 18.21
C GLY A 286 10.83 5.62 19.38
N THR A 287 10.14 5.61 20.52
CA THR A 287 10.60 6.21 21.78
C THR A 287 11.81 5.46 22.32
N PRO A 288 12.60 6.05 23.25
CA PRO A 288 13.69 5.33 23.91
C PRO A 288 13.26 4.01 24.53
N ALA A 289 12.07 3.93 25.13
CA ALA A 289 11.52 2.70 25.69
C ALA A 289 11.28 1.63 24.63
N ILE A 290 10.64 1.97 23.51
CA ILE A 290 10.41 1.05 22.39
C ILE A 290 11.74 0.59 21.79
N ARG A 291 12.67 1.49 21.54
CA ARG A 291 14.01 1.15 21.02
C ARG A 291 14.75 0.17 21.91
N ASN A 292 14.68 0.38 23.23
CA ASN A 292 15.30 -0.54 24.18
C ASN A 292 14.67 -1.94 24.14
N LEU A 293 13.33 -2.04 24.05
CA LEU A 293 12.64 -3.32 23.89
C LEU A 293 13.07 -4.07 22.62
N ILE A 294 13.27 -3.34 21.51
CA ILE A 294 13.77 -3.93 20.25
C ILE A 294 15.18 -4.46 20.45
N ARG A 295 16.09 -3.65 21.01
CA ARG A 295 17.49 -3.99 21.22
C ARG A 295 17.64 -5.22 22.11
N GLU A 296 16.86 -5.31 23.19
CA GLU A 296 16.88 -6.42 24.13
C GLU A 296 16.07 -7.65 23.68
N GLY A 297 15.37 -7.57 22.54
CA GLY A 297 14.52 -8.65 22.06
C GLY A 297 13.27 -8.91 22.90
N LYS A 298 12.83 -7.92 23.68
CA LYS A 298 11.66 -7.98 24.58
C LYS A 298 10.36 -7.57 23.85
N ILE A 299 10.14 -8.12 22.66
CA ILE A 299 9.01 -7.78 21.78
C ILE A 299 7.65 -7.96 22.47
N PRO A 300 7.39 -9.02 23.28
CA PRO A 300 6.11 -9.18 23.97
C PRO A 300 5.72 -8.01 24.88
N GLN A 301 6.67 -7.22 25.36
CA GLN A 301 6.41 -6.06 26.21
C GLN A 301 6.01 -4.79 25.43
N MET A 302 6.11 -4.79 24.10
CA MET A 302 5.77 -3.63 23.27
C MET A 302 4.31 -3.24 23.39
N TYR A 303 3.40 -4.21 23.46
CA TYR A 303 1.97 -3.93 23.58
C TYR A 303 1.67 -3.03 24.77
N SER A 304 2.25 -3.33 25.93
CA SER A 304 2.08 -2.51 27.14
C SER A 304 2.67 -1.10 26.98
N ALA A 305 3.82 -0.98 26.30
CA ALA A 305 4.44 0.32 26.03
C ALA A 305 3.58 1.15 25.05
N ILE A 306 2.98 0.53 24.04
CA ILE A 306 2.04 1.20 23.11
C ILE A 306 0.80 1.65 23.88
N GLN A 307 0.21 0.78 24.69
CA GLN A 307 -1.02 1.03 25.44
C GLN A 307 -0.89 2.25 26.40
N THR A 308 0.28 2.44 26.98
CA THR A 308 0.56 3.53 27.93
C THR A 308 1.18 4.76 27.27
N GLY A 309 1.51 4.70 25.98
CA GLY A 309 2.21 5.75 25.24
C GLY A 309 1.31 6.79 24.56
N GLN A 310 0.08 6.98 25.02
CA GLN A 310 -0.88 7.91 24.40
C GLN A 310 -0.38 9.35 24.37
N ASN A 311 0.40 9.77 25.36
CA ASN A 311 0.96 11.12 25.45
C ASN A 311 1.96 11.46 24.32
N VAL A 312 2.50 10.46 23.64
CA VAL A 312 3.39 10.62 22.47
C VAL A 312 2.73 10.18 21.16
N GLY A 313 1.42 10.00 21.16
CA GLY A 313 0.64 9.65 19.98
C GLY A 313 0.54 8.15 19.70
N MET A 314 1.02 7.28 20.58
CA MET A 314 0.82 5.83 20.46
C MET A 314 -0.60 5.43 20.84
N GLN A 315 -1.10 4.40 20.18
CA GLN A 315 -2.37 3.75 20.53
C GLN A 315 -2.36 2.28 20.11
N THR A 316 -3.05 1.44 20.86
CA THR A 316 -3.35 0.07 20.41
C THR A 316 -4.51 0.07 19.43
N LEU A 317 -4.62 -0.98 18.63
CA LEU A 317 -5.76 -1.16 17.72
C LEU A 317 -7.08 -1.11 18.51
N ASP A 318 -7.18 -1.82 19.64
CA ASP A 318 -8.40 -1.90 20.45
C ASP A 318 -8.80 -0.54 21.03
N GLN A 319 -7.83 0.29 21.44
CA GLN A 319 -8.10 1.67 21.89
C GLN A 319 -8.72 2.51 20.76
N ASN A 320 -8.17 2.42 19.55
CA ASN A 320 -8.71 3.14 18.41
C ASN A 320 -10.10 2.61 17.99
N LEU A 321 -10.29 1.30 17.99
CA LEU A 321 -11.59 0.69 17.72
C LEU A 321 -12.66 1.15 18.72
N GLN A 322 -12.32 1.17 20.00
CA GLN A 322 -13.22 1.66 21.05
C GLN A 322 -13.57 3.15 20.88
N ASP A 323 -12.61 3.98 20.47
CA ASP A 323 -12.85 5.40 20.15
C ASP A 323 -13.81 5.55 18.97
N LEU A 324 -13.61 4.79 17.90
CA LEU A 324 -14.49 4.79 16.72
C LEU A 324 -15.93 4.37 17.07
N VAL A 325 -16.10 3.40 17.98
CA VAL A 325 -17.43 3.00 18.49
C VAL A 325 -18.05 4.13 19.31
N LYS A 326 -17.31 4.72 20.27
CA LYS A 326 -17.79 5.86 21.09
C LYS A 326 -18.21 7.06 20.25
N ARG A 327 -17.47 7.34 19.17
CA ARG A 327 -17.78 8.41 18.22
C ARG A 327 -18.90 8.04 17.24
N ASN A 328 -19.47 6.86 17.36
CA ASN A 328 -20.55 6.36 16.51
C ASN A 328 -20.18 6.23 15.01
N VAL A 329 -18.89 6.08 14.71
CA VAL A 329 -18.38 5.92 13.33
C VAL A 329 -18.54 4.49 12.84
N VAL A 330 -18.31 3.50 13.72
CA VAL A 330 -18.46 2.07 13.43
C VAL A 330 -19.37 1.40 14.46
N SER A 331 -19.99 0.28 14.09
CA SER A 331 -20.76 -0.52 15.05
C SER A 331 -19.83 -1.30 15.98
N ALA A 332 -20.31 -1.59 17.21
CA ALA A 332 -19.56 -2.41 18.16
C ALA A 332 -19.25 -3.83 17.60
N ASN A 333 -20.18 -4.41 16.83
CA ASN A 333 -19.99 -5.71 16.21
C ASN A 333 -18.86 -5.70 15.16
N GLU A 334 -18.83 -4.67 14.31
CA GLU A 334 -17.75 -4.49 13.32
C GLU A 334 -16.40 -4.31 14.01
N ALA A 335 -16.35 -3.46 15.05
CA ALA A 335 -15.13 -3.25 15.83
C ALA A 335 -14.63 -4.54 16.51
N ARG A 336 -15.54 -5.31 17.14
CA ARG A 336 -15.20 -6.61 17.75
C ARG A 336 -14.66 -7.62 16.74
N SER A 337 -15.11 -7.57 15.49
CA SER A 337 -14.62 -8.47 14.44
C SER A 337 -13.12 -8.27 14.13
N LYS A 338 -12.58 -7.08 14.41
CA LYS A 338 -11.20 -6.67 14.14
C LYS A 338 -10.34 -6.55 15.40
N ALA A 339 -10.94 -6.53 16.59
CA ALA A 339 -10.24 -6.35 17.85
C ALA A 339 -9.29 -7.52 18.14
N ALA A 340 -8.15 -7.21 18.75
CA ALA A 340 -7.23 -8.20 19.30
C ALA A 340 -7.85 -8.90 20.51
N ASN A 341 -8.54 -8.13 21.37
CA ASN A 341 -9.36 -8.65 22.43
C ASN A 341 -10.78 -8.06 22.35
N LYS A 342 -11.75 -8.91 22.06
CA LYS A 342 -13.15 -8.51 21.86
C LYS A 342 -13.77 -7.90 23.11
N ASP A 343 -13.31 -8.27 24.29
CA ASP A 343 -13.80 -7.78 25.57
C ASP A 343 -13.43 -6.31 25.81
N ASN A 344 -12.43 -5.80 25.11
CA ASN A 344 -12.04 -4.40 25.15
C ASN A 344 -13.05 -3.47 24.45
N ILE A 345 -13.96 -4.02 23.65
CA ILE A 345 -14.93 -3.24 22.88
C ILE A 345 -16.29 -3.25 23.56
N MET A 346 -16.56 -2.18 24.28
CA MET A 346 -17.87 -1.92 24.89
C MET A 346 -18.77 -1.18 23.90
N GLY A 347 -19.99 -1.62 23.77
CA GLY A 347 -20.98 -1.01 22.88
C GLY A 347 -22.39 -1.18 23.38
#